data_a120c7d22699c87000b99b219b8158ca
#
_entry.id   a120c7d22699c87000b99b219b8158ca
#
_cell.length_a   1.000
_cell.length_b   1.000
_cell.length_c   1.000
_cell.angle_alpha   90.00
_cell.angle_beta   90.00
_cell.angle_gamma   90.00
#
_symmetry.space_group_name_H-M   'P 1'
#
loop_
_entity.id
_entity.type
_entity.pdbx_description
1 polymer ?
#
loop_
_entity_poly.entity_id
_entity_poly.type
_entity_poly.pdbx_seq_one_letter_code
_entity_poly.pdbx_strand_id
1 'polypeptide(L)'
;MSYADKVFINMCRDIIDNGTDTRGEKVRPVWEDGTPAYTIKKFGVVNRYDLSKEFPALTLRRTAIKSCTDELLWIWQQKSNNINDLHSHIWDSWADENGSIGKAYGYQMGVKHQYKEGMFDQIGRAHV
;
A
#
# COMPACT_ATOMS: atom_id res chain seq x y z
N MET A 1 5.00 -22.83 -2.43
CA MET A 1 4.60 -21.71 -3.31
C MET A 1 3.11 -21.54 -3.17
N SER A 2 2.66 -20.39 -2.63
CA SER A 2 1.24 -20.06 -2.44
C SER A 2 0.54 -19.83 -3.79
N TYR A 3 -0.80 -19.77 -3.76
CA TYR A 3 -1.54 -19.34 -4.96
C TYR A 3 -1.22 -17.88 -5.33
N ALA A 4 -1.03 -17.03 -4.30
CA ALA A 4 -0.61 -15.64 -4.52
C ALA A 4 0.73 -15.53 -5.26
N ASP A 5 1.70 -16.41 -4.97
CA ASP A 5 2.97 -16.45 -5.71
C ASP A 5 2.75 -16.75 -7.19
N LYS A 6 1.87 -17.72 -7.50
CA LYS A 6 1.56 -18.10 -8.89
C LYS A 6 0.91 -16.93 -9.63
N VAL A 7 -0.07 -16.26 -9.00
CA VAL A 7 -0.72 -15.07 -9.57
C VAL A 7 0.29 -13.97 -9.84
N PHE A 8 1.17 -13.69 -8.87
CA PHE A 8 2.22 -12.67 -9.01
C PHE A 8 3.19 -13.00 -10.15
N ILE A 9 3.70 -14.23 -10.22
CA ILE A 9 4.63 -14.67 -11.27
C ILE A 9 3.97 -14.55 -12.65
N ASN A 10 2.72 -15.00 -12.78
CA ASN A 10 2.00 -14.92 -14.05
C ASN A 10 1.75 -13.47 -14.47
N MET A 11 1.40 -12.60 -13.52
CA MET A 11 1.27 -11.16 -13.77
C MET A 11 2.58 -10.55 -14.26
N CYS A 12 3.70 -10.86 -13.62
CA CYS A 12 5.02 -10.36 -14.03
C CYS A 12 5.39 -10.85 -15.45
N ARG A 13 5.14 -12.12 -15.75
CA ARG A 13 5.37 -12.68 -17.11
C ARG A 13 4.50 -11.98 -18.14
N ASP A 14 3.21 -11.83 -17.85
CA ASP A 14 2.28 -11.15 -18.76
C ASP A 14 2.68 -9.69 -19.01
N ILE A 15 3.20 -8.97 -18.00
CA ILE A 15 3.74 -7.62 -18.19
C ILE A 15 4.97 -7.65 -19.09
N ILE A 16 5.90 -8.59 -18.87
CA ILE A 16 7.13 -8.69 -19.66
C ILE A 16 6.82 -9.05 -21.11
N ASP A 17 5.92 -10.00 -21.34
CA ASP A 17 5.65 -10.57 -22.66
C ASP A 17 4.69 -9.70 -23.49
N ASN A 18 3.73 -9.03 -22.83
CA ASN A 18 2.60 -8.34 -23.47
C ASN A 18 2.44 -6.88 -23.03
N GLY A 19 3.35 -6.35 -22.22
CA GLY A 19 3.31 -4.96 -21.78
C GLY A 19 3.82 -3.98 -22.83
N THR A 20 3.49 -2.70 -22.63
CA THR A 20 4.02 -1.60 -23.44
C THR A 20 5.40 -1.20 -22.94
N ASP A 21 6.39 -1.28 -23.78
CA ASP A 21 7.75 -0.83 -23.52
C ASP A 21 7.85 0.70 -23.75
N THR A 22 8.45 1.41 -22.82
CA THR A 22 8.64 2.87 -22.91
C THR A 22 9.95 3.27 -23.55
N ARG A 23 10.75 2.34 -24.06
CA ARG A 23 11.97 2.67 -24.82
C ARG A 23 11.63 3.50 -26.05
N GLY A 24 12.31 4.64 -26.19
CA GLY A 24 12.02 5.60 -27.24
C GLY A 24 10.99 6.68 -26.86
N GLU A 25 10.31 6.55 -25.73
CA GLU A 25 9.44 7.60 -25.18
C GLU A 25 10.22 8.59 -24.31
N LYS A 26 9.70 9.81 -24.16
CA LYS A 26 10.21 10.76 -23.16
C LYS A 26 9.72 10.36 -21.77
N VAL A 27 10.60 9.74 -20.98
CA VAL A 27 10.31 9.35 -19.60
C VAL A 27 10.90 10.36 -18.61
N ARG A 28 10.25 10.54 -17.45
CA ARG A 28 10.75 11.41 -16.38
C ARG A 28 11.79 10.75 -15.46
N PRO A 29 11.64 9.45 -15.09
CA PRO A 29 12.60 8.77 -14.22
C PRO A 29 13.95 8.62 -14.92
N VAL A 30 15.01 8.80 -14.13
CA VAL A 30 16.40 8.58 -14.56
C VAL A 30 17.12 7.73 -13.50
N TRP A 31 18.11 6.97 -13.95
CA TRP A 31 19.04 6.28 -13.07
C TRP A 31 20.02 7.26 -12.45
N GLU A 32 20.81 6.83 -11.47
CA GLU A 32 21.83 7.67 -10.81
C GLU A 32 22.87 8.25 -11.80
N ASP A 33 23.14 7.54 -12.89
CA ASP A 33 24.04 7.97 -13.97
C ASP A 33 23.41 8.96 -14.95
N GLY A 34 22.15 9.36 -14.74
CA GLY A 34 21.40 10.29 -15.58
C GLY A 34 20.76 9.66 -16.82
N THR A 35 20.94 8.35 -17.04
CA THR A 35 20.29 7.67 -18.18
C THR A 35 18.79 7.49 -17.93
N PRO A 36 17.94 7.54 -18.98
CA PRO A 36 16.50 7.32 -18.84
C PRO A 36 16.16 5.94 -18.26
N ALA A 37 15.32 5.91 -17.23
CA ALA A 37 14.84 4.67 -16.62
C ALA A 37 13.56 4.19 -17.33
N TYR A 38 13.73 3.36 -18.35
CA TYR A 38 12.61 2.78 -19.11
C TYR A 38 11.93 1.65 -18.34
N THR A 39 10.67 1.42 -18.64
CA THR A 39 9.85 0.38 -18.00
C THR A 39 9.01 -0.35 -19.04
N ILE A 40 8.66 -1.60 -18.73
CA ILE A 40 7.57 -2.30 -19.41
C ILE A 40 6.35 -2.20 -18.50
N LYS A 41 5.24 -1.71 -19.00
CA LYS A 41 4.03 -1.45 -18.22
C LYS A 41 2.80 -2.04 -18.88
N LYS A 42 1.83 -2.45 -18.08
CA LYS A 42 0.51 -2.88 -18.53
C LYS A 42 -0.55 -2.11 -17.74
N PHE A 43 -1.52 -1.57 -18.45
CA PHE A 43 -2.62 -0.85 -17.83
C PHE A 43 -3.80 -1.80 -17.57
N GLY A 44 -4.27 -1.84 -16.32
CA GLY A 44 -5.45 -2.62 -15.93
C GLY A 44 -5.16 -4.12 -15.81
N VAL A 45 -4.58 -4.55 -14.69
CA VAL A 45 -4.44 -5.96 -14.33
C VAL A 45 -5.40 -6.29 -13.19
N VAL A 46 -6.16 -7.39 -13.34
CA VAL A 46 -7.08 -7.88 -12.31
C VAL A 46 -6.58 -9.20 -11.76
N ASN A 47 -6.26 -9.22 -10.47
CA ASN A 47 -5.91 -10.43 -9.74
C ASN A 47 -7.10 -10.85 -8.85
N ARG A 48 -7.40 -12.16 -8.80
CA ARG A 48 -8.48 -12.72 -7.98
C ARG A 48 -7.92 -13.75 -7.00
N TYR A 49 -8.37 -13.66 -5.74
CA TYR A 49 -7.97 -14.54 -4.67
C TYR A 49 -9.20 -15.09 -3.97
N ASP A 50 -9.22 -16.40 -3.75
CA ASP A 50 -10.26 -17.08 -2.99
C ASP A 50 -9.83 -17.15 -1.52
N LEU A 51 -10.34 -16.23 -0.71
CA LEU A 51 -9.99 -16.14 0.71
C LEU A 51 -10.54 -17.29 1.56
N SER A 52 -11.44 -18.13 0.99
CA SER A 52 -11.87 -19.35 1.68
C SER A 52 -10.79 -20.45 1.65
N LYS A 53 -9.80 -20.33 0.76
CA LYS A 53 -8.73 -21.32 0.58
C LYS A 53 -7.44 -20.91 1.25
N GLU A 54 -7.01 -19.68 1.03
CA GLU A 54 -5.78 -19.17 1.64
C GLU A 54 -5.78 -17.63 1.71
N PHE A 55 -5.03 -17.09 2.67
CA PHE A 55 -4.72 -15.67 2.68
C PHE A 55 -3.66 -15.37 1.60
N PRO A 56 -3.83 -14.33 0.75
CA PRO A 56 -2.97 -14.07 -0.40
C PRO A 56 -1.62 -13.46 -0.03
N ALA A 57 -0.87 -14.11 0.83
CA ALA A 57 0.48 -13.70 1.20
C ALA A 57 1.51 -14.26 0.21
N LEU A 58 2.40 -13.39 -0.28
CA LEU A 58 3.53 -13.81 -1.09
C LEU A 58 4.59 -14.50 -0.22
N THR A 59 5.13 -15.63 -0.72
CA THR A 59 6.19 -16.40 -0.04
C THR A 59 7.51 -16.41 -0.81
N LEU A 60 7.60 -15.70 -1.93
CA LEU A 60 8.80 -15.59 -2.77
C LEU A 60 9.96 -14.88 -2.05
N ARG A 61 9.64 -14.06 -1.05
CA ARG A 61 10.60 -13.44 -0.13
C ARG A 61 9.95 -13.31 1.24
N ARG A 62 10.78 -13.10 2.27
CA ARG A 62 10.26 -12.84 3.62
C ARG A 62 9.37 -11.59 3.60
N THR A 63 8.12 -11.75 4.03
CA THR A 63 7.16 -10.66 4.18
C THR A 63 7.09 -10.28 5.66
N ALA A 64 7.15 -8.98 5.96
CA ALA A 64 7.09 -8.44 7.32
C ALA A 64 5.65 -8.33 7.82
N ILE A 65 4.90 -9.46 7.85
CA ILE A 65 3.46 -9.50 8.18
C ILE A 65 3.18 -8.85 9.55
N LYS A 66 4.04 -9.09 10.55
CA LYS A 66 3.84 -8.52 11.89
C LYS A 66 3.84 -6.99 11.85
N SER A 67 4.84 -6.38 11.22
CA SER A 67 4.92 -4.92 11.10
C SER A 67 3.78 -4.35 10.24
N CYS A 68 3.41 -5.04 9.16
CA CYS A 68 2.27 -4.62 8.33
C CYS A 68 0.94 -4.67 9.10
N THR A 69 0.75 -5.69 9.93
CA THR A 69 -0.46 -5.80 10.76
C THR A 69 -0.49 -4.72 11.83
N ASP A 70 0.63 -4.47 12.49
CA ASP A 70 0.78 -3.43 13.49
C ASP A 70 0.45 -2.03 12.90
N GLU A 71 1.02 -1.70 11.74
CA GLU A 71 0.71 -0.47 11.01
C GLU A 71 -0.77 -0.38 10.60
N LEU A 72 -1.35 -1.48 10.13
CA LEU A 72 -2.76 -1.52 9.73
C LEU A 72 -3.68 -1.21 10.92
N LEU A 73 -3.41 -1.80 12.09
CA LEU A 73 -4.17 -1.56 13.31
C LEU A 73 -3.99 -0.12 13.81
N TRP A 74 -2.78 0.40 13.74
CA TRP A 74 -2.47 1.78 14.10
C TRP A 74 -3.23 2.79 13.24
N ILE A 75 -3.28 2.58 11.92
CA ILE A 75 -3.99 3.47 10.99
C ILE A 75 -5.52 3.33 11.12
N TRP A 76 -6.04 2.10 11.13
CA TRP A 76 -7.48 1.87 10.98
C TRP A 76 -8.24 1.78 12.29
N GLN A 77 -7.68 1.14 13.30
CA GLN A 77 -8.36 1.00 14.59
C GLN A 77 -8.04 2.15 15.53
N GLN A 78 -6.77 2.45 15.73
CA GLN A 78 -6.35 3.53 16.64
C GLN A 78 -6.56 4.91 16.01
N LYS A 79 -6.55 5.00 14.66
CA LYS A 79 -6.66 6.26 13.90
C LYS A 79 -5.61 7.27 14.38
N SER A 80 -4.44 6.77 14.75
CA SER A 80 -3.35 7.56 15.30
C SER A 80 -2.41 8.06 14.21
N ASN A 81 -1.78 9.19 14.47
CA ASN A 81 -0.68 9.76 13.72
C ASN A 81 0.58 9.92 14.58
N ASN A 82 0.58 9.33 15.78
CA ASN A 82 1.72 9.38 16.69
C ASN A 82 2.47 8.05 16.66
N ILE A 83 3.77 8.09 16.36
CA ILE A 83 4.62 6.89 16.27
C ILE A 83 4.80 6.18 17.61
N ASN A 84 4.56 6.86 18.75
CA ASN A 84 4.61 6.24 20.08
C ASN A 84 3.50 5.21 20.29
N ASP A 85 2.44 5.24 19.47
CA ASP A 85 1.35 4.26 19.47
C ASP A 85 1.64 3.07 18.55
N LEU A 86 2.77 3.09 17.82
CA LEU A 86 3.18 2.07 16.86
C LEU A 86 4.38 1.30 17.39
N HIS A 87 4.33 -0.04 17.36
CA HIS A 87 5.44 -0.87 17.84
C HIS A 87 6.58 -1.01 16.82
N SER A 88 6.31 -0.81 15.53
CA SER A 88 7.33 -0.84 14.49
C SER A 88 7.93 0.55 14.27
N HIS A 89 9.20 0.60 13.83
CA HIS A 89 9.97 1.84 13.64
C HIS A 89 9.97 2.37 12.21
N ILE A 90 8.98 1.94 11.39
CA ILE A 90 8.96 2.25 9.95
C ILE A 90 8.63 3.71 9.64
N TRP A 91 8.06 4.44 10.61
CA TRP A 91 7.67 5.84 10.47
C TRP A 91 8.52 6.83 11.28
N ASP A 92 9.54 6.36 12.02
CA ASP A 92 10.33 7.19 12.93
C ASP A 92 10.96 8.40 12.23
N SER A 93 11.47 8.21 11.02
CA SER A 93 12.11 9.28 10.25
C SER A 93 11.15 10.38 9.75
N TRP A 94 9.86 10.19 9.90
CA TRP A 94 8.82 11.14 9.48
C TRP A 94 8.22 11.92 10.64
N ALA A 95 8.54 11.52 11.86
CA ALA A 95 7.95 12.10 13.05
C ALA A 95 8.68 13.39 13.48
N ASP A 96 7.91 14.31 14.01
CA ASP A 96 8.42 15.49 14.70
C ASP A 96 8.90 15.14 16.13
N GLU A 97 9.34 16.13 16.88
CA GLU A 97 9.82 16.01 18.27
C GLU A 97 8.77 15.43 19.25
N ASN A 98 7.48 15.53 18.92
CA ASN A 98 6.37 15.00 19.72
C ASN A 98 5.93 13.61 19.24
N GLY A 99 6.62 13.03 18.25
CA GLY A 99 6.28 11.75 17.65
C GLY A 99 5.12 11.81 16.66
N SER A 100 4.71 12.99 16.21
CA SER A 100 3.62 13.15 15.24
C SER A 100 4.13 13.13 13.80
N ILE A 101 3.45 12.37 12.94
CA ILE A 101 3.65 12.42 11.48
C ILE A 101 2.63 13.35 10.77
N GLY A 102 2.00 14.26 11.53
CA GLY A 102 1.07 15.25 11.02
C GLY A 102 -0.27 14.65 10.55
N LYS A 103 -0.88 15.28 9.56
CA LYS A 103 -2.19 14.86 9.02
C LYS A 103 -2.07 13.66 8.07
N ALA A 104 -1.44 12.59 8.54
CA ALA A 104 -1.23 11.37 7.78
C ALA A 104 -2.46 10.43 7.82
N TYR A 105 -2.27 9.17 7.48
CA TYR A 105 -3.36 8.22 7.26
C TYR A 105 -4.29 8.03 8.47
N GLY A 106 -3.76 7.82 9.65
CA GLY A 106 -4.56 7.63 10.85
C GLY A 106 -5.42 8.86 11.18
N TYR A 107 -4.83 10.05 11.10
CA TYR A 107 -5.58 11.29 11.24
C TYR A 107 -6.75 11.39 10.24
N GLN A 108 -6.48 11.10 8.96
CA GLN A 108 -7.51 11.17 7.91
C GLN A 108 -8.65 10.17 8.15
N MET A 109 -8.33 8.97 8.67
CA MET A 109 -9.36 7.98 9.04
C MET A 109 -10.23 8.46 10.21
N GLY A 110 -9.68 9.25 11.12
CA GLY A 110 -10.38 9.78 12.30
C GLY A 110 -11.19 11.05 12.07
N VAL A 111 -10.91 11.81 10.99
CA VAL A 111 -11.62 13.05 10.69
C VAL A 111 -13.10 12.76 10.40
N LYS A 112 -13.97 13.46 11.11
CA LYS A 112 -15.42 13.35 10.93
C LYS A 112 -15.91 14.25 9.81
N HIS A 113 -16.79 13.71 8.99
CA HIS A 113 -17.42 14.39 7.87
C HIS A 113 -18.94 14.39 8.03
N GLN A 114 -19.57 15.48 7.63
CA GLN A 114 -21.02 15.54 7.58
C GLN A 114 -21.57 14.62 6.48
N TYR A 115 -22.46 13.72 6.87
CA TYR A 115 -23.22 12.90 5.93
C TYR A 115 -24.67 12.81 6.39
N LYS A 116 -25.60 13.29 5.56
CA LYS A 116 -27.01 13.47 5.95
C LYS A 116 -27.10 14.28 7.26
N GLU A 117 -27.76 13.74 8.28
CA GLU A 117 -27.96 14.39 9.59
C GLU A 117 -26.88 14.00 10.62
N GLY A 118 -25.90 13.19 10.24
CA GLY A 118 -24.85 12.68 11.14
C GLY A 118 -23.44 13.10 10.79
N MET A 119 -22.56 12.98 11.78
CA MET A 119 -21.11 13.14 11.61
C MET A 119 -20.45 11.77 11.69
N PHE A 120 -19.79 11.35 10.61
CA PHE A 120 -19.16 10.05 10.48
C PHE A 120 -17.70 10.21 10.06
N ASP A 121 -16.82 9.35 10.58
CA ASP A 121 -15.45 9.19 10.06
C ASP A 121 -15.42 8.27 8.82
N GLN A 122 -14.24 8.05 8.27
CA GLN A 122 -14.10 7.25 7.04
C GLN A 122 -14.59 5.79 7.22
N ILE A 123 -14.42 5.23 8.42
CA ILE A 123 -14.87 3.86 8.72
C ILE A 123 -16.38 3.81 8.89
N GLY A 124 -16.95 4.78 9.60
CA GLY A 124 -18.40 4.89 9.82
C GLY A 124 -19.22 5.00 8.53
N ARG A 125 -18.63 5.58 7.48
CA ARG A 125 -19.28 5.66 6.16
C ARG A 125 -19.47 4.31 5.47
N ALA A 126 -18.62 3.36 5.75
CA ALA A 126 -18.70 2.03 5.14
C ALA A 126 -19.90 1.20 5.63
N HIS A 127 -20.56 1.64 6.70
CA HIS A 127 -21.66 0.93 7.35
C HIS A 127 -23.03 1.64 7.19
N VAL A 128 -23.12 2.67 6.35
CA VAL A 128 -24.35 3.45 6.14
C VAL A 128 -24.97 3.18 4.77
#